data_165f89a07188332d42bfbf628abc205a
#
_entry.id   165f89a07188332d42bfbf628abc205a
#
_cell.length_a   1.000
_cell.length_b   1.000
_cell.length_c   1.000
_cell.angle_alpha   90.00
_cell.angle_beta   90.00
_cell.angle_gamma   90.00
#
_symmetry.space_group_name_H-M   'P 1'
#
loop_
_entity.id
_entity.type
_entity.pdbx_description
1 polymer ?
#
loop_
_entity_poly.entity_id
_entity_poly.type
_entity_poly.pdbx_seq_one_letter_code
_entity_poly.pdbx_strand_id
1 'polypeptide(L)'
;QSLPFKIYDESVIDFLSEISKEIFSESKDNENIRIFTYFAMWSRKNNLLRLKKKRNDIEKRYGRGLALHIAPSNVITNILFTISFGLLSGCPSIIRISEKNISEFKKILLIIEKVISKNKFKFLKEYLSIISYEHDDNINKSLSLISDIRVIWGGNTTISYFKKFETNPRNLDIVFPNRTSMAIVSGEWLRTT
;
A
#
# COMPACT_ATOMS: atom_id res chain seq x y z
N GLN A 1 10.60 18.32 -1.71
CA GLN A 1 9.53 17.52 -1.10
C GLN A 1 8.26 17.69 -1.93
N SER A 2 7.71 16.61 -2.49
CA SER A 2 6.52 16.67 -3.34
C SER A 2 5.30 17.11 -2.53
N LEU A 3 4.51 18.05 -3.08
CA LEU A 3 3.30 18.52 -2.42
C LEU A 3 2.21 17.44 -2.48
N PRO A 4 1.42 17.27 -1.40
CA PRO A 4 0.27 16.37 -1.41
C PRO A 4 -0.74 16.75 -2.50
N PHE A 5 -1.43 15.75 -3.07
CA PHE A 5 -2.54 16.02 -3.98
C PHE A 5 -3.91 15.69 -3.37
N LYS A 6 -4.96 15.91 -4.15
CA LYS A 6 -6.33 15.58 -3.74
C LYS A 6 -6.46 14.09 -3.46
N ILE A 7 -7.22 13.74 -2.45
CA ILE A 7 -7.55 12.34 -2.21
C ILE A 7 -8.38 11.79 -3.38
N TYR A 8 -8.15 10.53 -3.76
CA TYR A 8 -8.74 9.91 -4.95
C TYR A 8 -8.54 10.74 -6.23
N ASP A 9 -7.33 11.29 -6.41
CA ASP A 9 -6.94 11.96 -7.65
C ASP A 9 -7.16 11.05 -8.86
N GLU A 10 -7.65 11.61 -9.96
CA GLU A 10 -8.00 10.82 -11.15
C GLU A 10 -6.79 10.15 -11.78
N SER A 11 -5.64 10.81 -11.74
CA SER A 11 -4.39 10.26 -12.27
C SER A 11 -3.94 9.04 -11.47
N VAL A 12 -4.14 9.06 -10.14
CA VAL A 12 -3.87 7.91 -9.25
C VAL A 12 -4.85 6.77 -9.54
N ILE A 13 -6.13 7.07 -9.68
CA ILE A 13 -7.15 6.08 -10.04
C ILE A 13 -6.80 5.42 -11.38
N ASP A 14 -6.44 6.20 -12.38
CA ASP A 14 -6.02 5.71 -13.68
C ASP A 14 -4.76 4.86 -13.61
N PHE A 15 -3.76 5.27 -12.81
CA PHE A 15 -2.53 4.52 -12.58
C PHE A 15 -2.80 3.15 -11.98
N LEU A 16 -3.58 3.09 -10.89
CA LEU A 16 -3.94 1.83 -10.24
C LEU A 16 -4.78 0.93 -11.14
N SER A 17 -5.67 1.52 -11.94
CA SER A 17 -6.45 0.77 -12.94
C SER A 17 -5.58 0.19 -14.04
N GLU A 18 -4.51 0.87 -14.44
CA GLU A 18 -3.58 0.37 -15.43
C GLU A 18 -2.74 -0.78 -14.87
N ILE A 19 -2.28 -0.69 -13.62
CA ILE A 19 -1.65 -1.82 -12.89
C ILE A 19 -2.60 -3.02 -12.85
N SER A 20 -3.89 -2.79 -12.55
CA SER A 20 -4.92 -3.84 -12.57
C SER A 20 -4.94 -4.59 -13.91
N LYS A 21 -4.94 -3.87 -15.03
CA LYS A 21 -4.96 -4.47 -16.37
C LYS A 21 -3.71 -5.31 -16.67
N GLU A 22 -2.53 -4.78 -16.31
CA GLU A 22 -1.28 -5.49 -16.51
C GLU A 22 -1.24 -6.78 -15.66
N ILE A 23 -1.68 -6.74 -14.41
CA ILE A 23 -1.78 -7.93 -13.55
C ILE A 23 -2.73 -8.97 -14.19
N PHE A 24 -3.92 -8.56 -14.66
CA PHE A 24 -4.84 -9.49 -15.33
C PHE A 24 -4.27 -10.08 -16.60
N SER A 25 -3.55 -9.30 -17.39
CA SER A 25 -2.90 -9.78 -18.61
C SER A 25 -1.86 -10.85 -18.30
N GLU A 26 -0.96 -10.57 -17.34
CA GLU A 26 0.13 -11.47 -16.99
C GLU A 26 -0.32 -12.69 -16.17
N SER A 27 -1.42 -12.58 -15.40
CA SER A 27 -1.92 -13.68 -14.57
C SER A 27 -2.42 -14.89 -15.36
N LYS A 28 -2.67 -14.74 -16.65
CA LYS A 28 -3.11 -15.83 -17.55
C LYS A 28 -2.02 -16.89 -17.70
N ASP A 29 -0.77 -16.44 -17.82
CA ASP A 29 0.38 -17.29 -18.14
C ASP A 29 1.36 -17.43 -16.95
N ASN A 30 1.10 -16.74 -15.83
CA ASN A 30 2.01 -16.67 -14.70
C ASN A 30 1.30 -16.86 -13.36
N GLU A 31 1.47 -18.04 -12.78
CA GLU A 31 0.84 -18.42 -11.51
C GLU A 31 1.26 -17.52 -10.34
N ASN A 32 2.52 -17.08 -10.31
CA ASN A 32 3.02 -16.16 -9.27
C ASN A 32 2.35 -14.78 -9.33
N ILE A 33 1.80 -14.38 -10.48
CA ILE A 33 1.03 -13.14 -10.62
C ILE A 33 -0.43 -13.37 -10.25
N ARG A 34 -0.93 -14.60 -10.36
CA ARG A 34 -2.34 -14.94 -10.09
C ARG A 34 -2.77 -14.59 -8.67
N ILE A 35 -1.87 -14.68 -7.68
CA ILE A 35 -2.18 -14.31 -6.29
C ILE A 35 -2.58 -12.83 -6.12
N PHE A 36 -2.19 -11.97 -7.08
CA PHE A 36 -2.51 -10.54 -7.05
C PHE A 36 -3.83 -10.19 -7.77
N THR A 37 -4.55 -11.16 -8.32
CA THR A 37 -5.81 -10.91 -9.07
C THR A 37 -6.89 -10.30 -8.18
N TYR A 38 -6.93 -10.65 -6.87
CA TYR A 38 -7.85 -10.00 -5.93
C TYR A 38 -7.59 -8.50 -5.84
N PHE A 39 -6.33 -8.08 -5.72
CA PHE A 39 -5.96 -6.67 -5.79
C PHE A 39 -6.34 -6.05 -7.12
N ALA A 40 -6.08 -6.73 -8.23
CA ALA A 40 -6.42 -6.25 -9.57
C ALA A 40 -7.94 -6.06 -9.75
N MET A 41 -8.77 -6.95 -9.18
CA MET A 41 -10.23 -6.76 -9.16
C MET A 41 -10.63 -5.53 -8.35
N TRP A 42 -10.02 -5.34 -7.18
CA TRP A 42 -10.29 -4.21 -6.30
C TRP A 42 -9.88 -2.87 -6.92
N SER A 43 -8.73 -2.81 -7.59
CA SER A 43 -8.15 -1.59 -8.18
C SER A 43 -8.70 -1.18 -9.54
N ARG A 44 -9.73 -1.87 -10.06
CA ARG A 44 -10.44 -1.46 -11.28
C ARG A 44 -11.02 -0.06 -11.14
N LYS A 45 -10.92 0.74 -12.21
CA LYS A 45 -11.39 2.14 -12.25
C LYS A 45 -12.80 2.33 -11.69
N ASN A 46 -13.75 1.51 -12.14
CA ASN A 46 -15.14 1.62 -11.70
C ASN A 46 -15.32 1.38 -10.20
N ASN A 47 -14.55 0.45 -9.61
CA ASN A 47 -14.59 0.22 -8.18
C ASN A 47 -13.99 1.40 -7.40
N LEU A 48 -12.85 1.92 -7.83
CA LEU A 48 -12.21 3.07 -7.19
C LEU A 48 -13.09 4.33 -7.27
N LEU A 49 -13.75 4.58 -8.41
CA LEU A 49 -14.73 5.66 -8.57
C LEU A 49 -15.94 5.47 -7.66
N ARG A 50 -16.42 4.23 -7.48
CA ARG A 50 -17.50 3.91 -6.53
C ARG A 50 -17.08 4.20 -5.09
N LEU A 51 -15.84 3.86 -4.72
CA LEU A 51 -15.28 4.18 -3.40
C LEU A 51 -15.14 5.69 -3.21
N LYS A 52 -14.70 6.42 -4.24
CA LYS A 52 -14.65 7.88 -4.24
C LYS A 52 -16.03 8.47 -3.94
N LYS A 53 -17.08 8.04 -4.64
CA LYS A 53 -18.45 8.55 -4.47
C LYS A 53 -19.05 8.31 -3.08
N LYS A 54 -18.57 7.31 -2.34
CA LYS A 54 -19.02 7.02 -0.96
C LYS A 54 -18.43 7.97 0.09
N ARG A 55 -17.53 8.87 -0.30
CA ARG A 55 -16.83 9.80 0.58
C ARG A 55 -17.44 11.20 0.45
N ASN A 56 -17.85 11.78 1.58
CA ASN A 56 -18.29 13.17 1.63
C ASN A 56 -17.08 14.12 1.64
N ASP A 57 -17.23 15.34 1.12
CA ASP A 57 -16.24 16.42 1.12
C ASP A 57 -14.87 16.08 0.50
N ILE A 58 -14.84 15.10 -0.40
CA ILE A 58 -13.59 14.59 -1.00
C ILE A 58 -12.83 15.69 -1.76
N GLU A 59 -13.56 16.60 -2.42
CA GLU A 59 -12.98 17.68 -3.21
C GLU A 59 -12.22 18.73 -2.38
N LYS A 60 -12.48 18.76 -1.07
CA LYS A 60 -11.83 19.67 -0.11
C LYS A 60 -10.67 19.03 0.65
N ARG A 61 -10.36 17.76 0.39
CA ARG A 61 -9.34 17.01 1.12
C ARG A 61 -8.09 16.76 0.30
N TYR A 62 -6.96 16.97 0.93
CA TYR A 62 -5.62 16.71 0.39
C TYR A 62 -4.87 15.73 1.29
N GLY A 63 -3.85 15.11 0.76
CA GLY A 63 -2.92 14.31 1.53
C GLY A 63 -2.29 15.09 2.68
N ARG A 64 -1.98 14.41 3.77
CA ARG A 64 -1.42 15.05 4.98
C ARG A 64 0.05 15.43 4.83
N GLY A 65 0.76 14.81 3.91
CA GLY A 65 2.20 14.95 3.72
C GLY A 65 2.84 13.60 3.39
N LEU A 66 4.13 13.46 3.70
CA LEU A 66 4.90 12.25 3.41
C LEU A 66 4.45 11.08 4.29
N ALA A 67 4.07 9.98 3.67
CA ALA A 67 3.72 8.74 4.35
C ALA A 67 4.85 7.71 4.24
N LEU A 68 5.35 7.24 5.38
CA LEU A 68 6.23 6.09 5.49
C LEU A 68 5.40 4.83 5.78
N HIS A 69 5.46 3.86 4.90
CA HIS A 69 4.78 2.58 5.06
C HIS A 69 5.79 1.48 5.38
N ILE A 70 5.63 0.85 6.52
CA ILE A 70 6.31 -0.40 6.86
C ILE A 70 5.39 -1.52 6.38
N ALA A 71 5.69 -2.06 5.20
CA ALA A 71 4.81 -3.02 4.55
C ALA A 71 4.78 -4.37 5.29
N PRO A 72 3.66 -5.12 5.22
CA PRO A 72 3.56 -6.43 5.85
C PRO A 72 4.52 -7.43 5.20
N SER A 73 5.06 -8.32 6.02
CA SER A 73 6.02 -9.32 5.56
C SER A 73 5.41 -10.72 5.38
N ASN A 74 4.18 -10.93 5.83
CA ASN A 74 3.50 -12.23 5.82
C ASN A 74 2.46 -12.38 4.70
N VAL A 75 1.95 -11.27 4.16
CA VAL A 75 0.95 -11.28 3.08
C VAL A 75 1.39 -10.32 1.99
N ILE A 76 2.05 -10.86 0.97
CA ILE A 76 2.70 -10.06 -0.08
C ILE A 76 1.73 -9.20 -0.88
N THR A 77 0.49 -9.64 -1.06
CA THR A 77 -0.55 -8.88 -1.76
C THR A 77 -0.89 -7.56 -1.07
N ASN A 78 -0.73 -7.50 0.27
CA ASN A 78 -0.99 -6.29 1.04
C ASN A 78 -0.01 -5.15 0.76
N ILE A 79 1.16 -5.46 0.14
CA ILE A 79 2.10 -4.42 -0.31
C ILE A 79 1.43 -3.51 -1.35
N LEU A 80 0.70 -4.08 -2.31
CA LEU A 80 -0.05 -3.29 -3.30
C LEU A 80 -1.18 -2.46 -2.67
N PHE A 81 -1.85 -3.01 -1.67
CA PHE A 81 -2.89 -2.26 -0.94
C PHE A 81 -2.30 -1.07 -0.18
N THR A 82 -1.16 -1.27 0.51
CA THR A 82 -0.53 -0.16 1.25
C THR A 82 -0.03 0.95 0.31
N ILE A 83 0.55 0.59 -0.85
CA ILE A 83 0.89 1.54 -1.92
C ILE A 83 -0.35 2.34 -2.35
N SER A 84 -1.44 1.61 -2.64
CA SER A 84 -2.68 2.23 -3.12
C SER A 84 -3.31 3.15 -2.08
N PHE A 85 -3.30 2.77 -0.81
CA PHE A 85 -3.85 3.60 0.27
C PHE A 85 -3.07 4.90 0.43
N GLY A 86 -1.74 4.86 0.35
CA GLY A 86 -0.91 6.06 0.38
C GLY A 86 -1.25 7.01 -0.77
N LEU A 87 -1.21 6.51 -2.00
CA LEU A 87 -1.48 7.32 -3.20
C LEU A 87 -2.93 7.83 -3.26
N LEU A 88 -3.93 6.98 -2.97
CA LEU A 88 -5.35 7.39 -2.96
C LEU A 88 -5.67 8.39 -1.83
N SER A 89 -4.86 8.40 -0.77
CA SER A 89 -4.94 9.42 0.28
C SER A 89 -4.24 10.73 -0.10
N GLY A 90 -3.68 10.85 -1.31
CA GLY A 90 -2.98 12.03 -1.79
C GLY A 90 -1.61 12.24 -1.15
N CYS A 91 -1.03 11.21 -0.54
CA CYS A 91 0.24 11.29 0.18
C CYS A 91 1.40 10.78 -0.69
N PRO A 92 2.48 11.58 -0.89
CA PRO A 92 3.75 11.01 -1.30
C PRO A 92 4.14 9.87 -0.34
N SER A 93 4.60 8.75 -0.88
CA SER A 93 4.73 7.52 -0.10
C SER A 93 6.10 6.87 -0.28
N ILE A 94 6.74 6.55 0.84
CA ILE A 94 7.91 5.68 0.90
C ILE A 94 7.43 4.34 1.45
N ILE A 95 7.61 3.27 0.67
CA ILE A 95 7.18 1.91 1.01
C ILE A 95 8.41 1.08 1.33
N ARG A 96 8.61 0.76 2.60
CA ARG A 96 9.67 -0.16 3.02
C ARG A 96 9.15 -1.59 2.90
N ILE A 97 9.78 -2.39 2.05
CA ILE A 97 9.52 -3.82 1.86
C ILE A 97 10.62 -4.62 2.56
N SER A 98 10.28 -5.73 3.22
CA SER A 98 11.25 -6.66 3.78
C SER A 98 12.03 -7.34 2.66
N GLU A 99 13.34 -7.51 2.82
CA GLU A 99 14.21 -8.16 1.83
C GLU A 99 13.74 -9.55 1.43
N LYS A 100 13.22 -10.32 2.39
CA LYS A 100 12.65 -11.64 2.11
C LYS A 100 11.50 -11.64 1.09
N ASN A 101 10.82 -10.51 0.94
CA ASN A 101 9.67 -10.38 0.03
C ASN A 101 10.06 -9.83 -1.34
N ILE A 102 11.30 -9.36 -1.53
CA ILE A 102 11.73 -8.73 -2.79
C ILE A 102 11.65 -9.71 -3.95
N SER A 103 12.16 -10.94 -3.77
CA SER A 103 12.19 -11.96 -4.83
C SER A 103 10.78 -12.29 -5.34
N GLU A 104 9.83 -12.43 -4.42
CA GLU A 104 8.43 -12.73 -4.72
C GLU A 104 7.71 -11.53 -5.33
N PHE A 105 8.02 -10.31 -4.85
CA PHE A 105 7.40 -9.08 -5.30
C PHE A 105 8.04 -8.51 -6.58
N LYS A 106 9.18 -9.03 -7.01
CA LYS A 106 9.97 -8.52 -8.15
C LYS A 106 9.15 -8.35 -9.42
N LYS A 107 8.30 -9.32 -9.76
CA LYS A 107 7.44 -9.25 -10.95
C LYS A 107 6.43 -8.09 -10.87
N ILE A 108 5.89 -7.85 -9.69
CA ILE A 108 4.98 -6.71 -9.47
C ILE A 108 5.73 -5.38 -9.54
N LEU A 109 6.97 -5.31 -9.04
CA LEU A 109 7.82 -4.12 -9.22
C LEU A 109 8.03 -3.80 -10.70
N LEU A 110 8.27 -4.80 -11.54
CA LEU A 110 8.40 -4.61 -12.99
C LEU A 110 7.10 -4.09 -13.63
N ILE A 111 5.93 -4.58 -13.18
CA ILE A 111 4.63 -4.07 -13.64
C ILE A 111 4.46 -2.61 -13.21
N ILE A 112 4.76 -2.28 -11.96
CA ILE A 112 4.69 -0.90 -11.46
C ILE A 112 5.62 0.00 -12.28
N GLU A 113 6.86 -0.43 -12.50
CA GLU A 113 7.86 0.33 -13.27
C GLU A 113 7.43 0.53 -14.72
N LYS A 114 6.92 -0.50 -15.38
CA LYS A 114 6.34 -0.44 -16.72
C LYS A 114 5.22 0.61 -16.80
N VAL A 115 4.29 0.59 -15.84
CA VAL A 115 3.15 1.50 -15.85
C VAL A 115 3.56 2.93 -15.50
N ILE A 116 4.37 3.14 -14.46
CA ILE A 116 4.80 4.48 -14.02
C ILE A 116 5.71 5.17 -15.04
N SER A 117 6.35 4.41 -15.92
CA SER A 117 7.21 4.94 -16.99
C SER A 117 6.43 5.45 -18.19
N LYS A 118 5.12 5.14 -18.30
CA LYS A 118 4.25 5.73 -19.34
C LYS A 118 4.16 7.24 -19.12
N ASN A 119 4.23 8.05 -20.19
CA ASN A 119 4.27 9.53 -20.11
C ASN A 119 3.21 10.12 -19.17
N LYS A 120 2.00 9.56 -19.20
CA LYS A 120 0.86 9.97 -18.38
C LYS A 120 1.13 9.86 -16.86
N PHE A 121 2.01 8.95 -16.44
CA PHE A 121 2.22 8.63 -15.04
C PHE A 121 3.62 8.96 -14.51
N LYS A 122 4.50 9.51 -15.36
CA LYS A 122 5.89 9.83 -14.98
C LYS A 122 6.01 10.70 -13.72
N PHE A 123 5.06 11.61 -13.52
CA PHE A 123 5.06 12.49 -12.35
C PHE A 123 4.95 11.70 -11.03
N LEU A 124 4.30 10.53 -11.05
CA LEU A 124 4.18 9.68 -9.86
C LEU A 124 5.51 9.10 -9.37
N LYS A 125 6.59 9.16 -10.17
CA LYS A 125 7.94 8.79 -9.72
C LYS A 125 8.44 9.65 -8.56
N GLU A 126 7.96 10.89 -8.45
CA GLU A 126 8.27 11.77 -7.34
C GLU A 126 7.42 11.50 -6.09
N TYR A 127 6.34 10.73 -6.24
CA TYR A 127 5.37 10.43 -5.19
C TYR A 127 5.45 9.02 -4.63
N LEU A 128 6.15 8.11 -5.31
CA LEU A 128 6.25 6.73 -4.90
C LEU A 128 7.69 6.26 -4.91
N SER A 129 8.23 5.96 -3.73
CA SER A 129 9.52 5.31 -3.55
C SER A 129 9.30 3.96 -2.88
N ILE A 130 9.85 2.90 -3.48
CA ILE A 130 9.84 1.55 -2.90
C ILE A 130 11.27 1.20 -2.55
N ILE A 131 11.51 0.94 -1.28
CA ILE A 131 12.85 0.71 -0.73
C ILE A 131 12.91 -0.59 0.05
N SER A 132 14.10 -1.17 0.08
CA SER A 132 14.42 -2.29 0.96
C SER A 132 15.82 -2.10 1.52
N TYR A 133 15.98 -2.46 2.77
CA TYR A 133 17.25 -2.45 3.49
C TYR A 133 17.18 -3.40 4.67
N GLU A 134 18.34 -3.90 5.11
CA GLU A 134 18.47 -4.67 6.34
C GLU A 134 18.08 -3.84 7.57
N HIS A 135 18.01 -4.49 8.72
CA HIS A 135 17.60 -3.82 9.95
C HIS A 135 18.62 -2.73 10.34
N ASP A 136 18.28 -1.46 10.14
CA ASP A 136 19.12 -0.30 10.44
C ASP A 136 18.32 0.77 11.17
N ASP A 137 18.70 1.00 12.44
CA ASP A 137 18.05 1.97 13.30
C ASP A 137 18.24 3.41 12.84
N ASN A 138 19.38 3.74 12.21
CA ASN A 138 19.64 5.09 11.74
C ASN A 138 18.76 5.43 10.55
N ILE A 139 18.60 4.49 9.62
CA ILE A 139 17.67 4.65 8.49
C ILE A 139 16.25 4.77 9.00
N ASN A 140 15.81 3.90 9.90
CA ASN A 140 14.48 3.92 10.49
C ASN A 140 14.18 5.24 11.24
N LYS A 141 15.16 5.73 12.00
CA LYS A 141 15.07 7.03 12.70
C LYS A 141 14.94 8.17 11.69
N SER A 142 15.81 8.22 10.70
CA SER A 142 15.81 9.29 9.68
C SER A 142 14.49 9.33 8.91
N LEU A 143 13.98 8.17 8.47
CA LEU A 143 12.70 8.07 7.76
C LEU A 143 11.52 8.43 8.66
N SER A 144 11.56 8.06 9.95
CA SER A 144 10.51 8.41 10.91
C SER A 144 10.44 9.92 11.16
N LEU A 145 11.59 10.60 11.27
CA LEU A 145 11.67 12.04 11.50
C LEU A 145 11.09 12.88 10.35
N ILE A 146 11.28 12.46 9.10
CA ILE A 146 10.82 13.21 7.94
C ILE A 146 9.37 12.91 7.55
N SER A 147 8.76 11.85 8.10
CA SER A 147 7.42 11.42 7.74
C SER A 147 6.33 12.15 8.54
N ASP A 148 5.25 12.53 7.87
CA ASP A 148 4.04 13.10 8.48
C ASP A 148 3.04 12.00 8.89
N ILE A 149 3.16 10.82 8.29
CA ILE A 149 2.37 9.63 8.61
C ILE A 149 3.30 8.42 8.61
N ARG A 150 3.15 7.53 9.60
CA ARG A 150 3.73 6.19 9.55
C ARG A 150 2.59 5.17 9.54
N VAL A 151 2.59 4.32 8.52
CA VAL A 151 1.65 3.19 8.38
C VAL A 151 2.43 1.92 8.69
N ILE A 152 2.18 1.30 9.83
CA ILE A 152 2.97 0.18 10.33
C ILE A 152 2.13 -1.09 10.30
N TRP A 153 2.47 -1.99 9.37
CA TRP A 153 1.94 -3.34 9.31
C TRP A 153 2.89 -4.29 10.02
N GLY A 154 2.41 -4.93 11.07
CA GLY A 154 3.25 -5.89 11.78
C GLY A 154 2.67 -6.29 13.12
N GLY A 155 3.29 -7.30 13.73
CA GLY A 155 2.95 -7.72 15.08
C GLY A 155 3.26 -6.64 16.12
N ASN A 156 2.80 -6.87 17.34
CA ASN A 156 2.97 -5.93 18.45
C ASN A 156 4.45 -5.56 18.69
N THR A 157 5.37 -6.50 18.49
CA THR A 157 6.82 -6.27 18.59
C THR A 157 7.33 -5.28 17.56
N THR A 158 6.91 -5.43 16.29
CA THR A 158 7.27 -4.50 15.20
C THR A 158 6.73 -3.09 15.48
N ILE A 159 5.47 -3.00 15.91
CA ILE A 159 4.85 -1.70 16.25
C ILE A 159 5.59 -1.03 17.39
N SER A 160 5.88 -1.77 18.47
CA SER A 160 6.63 -1.26 19.63
C SER A 160 8.04 -0.84 19.25
N TYR A 161 8.70 -1.57 18.32
CA TYR A 161 10.00 -1.20 17.79
C TYR A 161 9.97 0.14 17.06
N PHE A 162 9.03 0.33 16.12
CA PHE A 162 8.93 1.60 15.38
C PHE A 162 8.49 2.78 16.26
N LYS A 163 7.68 2.53 17.29
CA LYS A 163 7.28 3.57 18.27
C LYS A 163 8.42 4.13 19.11
N LYS A 164 9.58 3.48 19.17
CA LYS A 164 10.77 4.00 19.86
C LYS A 164 11.45 5.13 19.10
N PHE A 165 11.27 5.20 17.79
CA PHE A 165 11.89 6.25 16.98
C PHE A 165 11.15 7.56 17.12
N GLU A 166 11.91 8.62 17.32
CA GLU A 166 11.43 9.98 17.30
C GLU A 166 10.75 10.32 15.98
N THR A 167 9.68 11.08 16.03
CA THR A 167 8.93 11.54 14.88
C THR A 167 8.79 13.05 14.91
N ASN A 168 8.41 13.66 13.78
CA ASN A 168 8.04 15.06 13.83
C ASN A 168 6.76 15.25 14.69
N PRO A 169 6.58 16.41 15.34
CA PRO A 169 5.45 16.64 16.26
C PRO A 169 4.06 16.51 15.62
N ARG A 170 3.97 16.56 14.28
CA ARG A 170 2.72 16.45 13.52
C ARG A 170 2.46 15.04 13.00
N ASN A 171 3.37 14.10 13.27
CA ASN A 171 3.25 12.73 12.80
C ASN A 171 1.97 12.05 13.31
N LEU A 172 1.41 11.17 12.47
CA LEU A 172 0.30 10.29 12.80
C LEU A 172 0.70 8.84 12.56
N ASP A 173 0.66 8.00 13.60
CA ASP A 173 0.86 6.57 13.47
C ASP A 173 -0.47 5.85 13.20
N ILE A 174 -0.54 5.13 12.06
CA ILE A 174 -1.62 4.21 11.72
C ILE A 174 -1.05 2.80 11.83
N VAL A 175 -1.52 2.03 12.80
CA VAL A 175 -0.96 0.71 13.12
C VAL A 175 -1.95 -0.41 12.83
N PHE A 176 -1.44 -1.53 12.29
CA PHE A 176 -2.18 -2.75 12.05
C PHE A 176 -1.59 -3.89 12.89
N PRO A 177 -1.99 -3.99 14.18
CA PRO A 177 -1.46 -4.98 15.12
C PRO A 177 -1.98 -6.38 14.84
N ASN A 178 -1.46 -7.36 15.58
CA ASN A 178 -2.00 -8.72 15.59
C ASN A 178 -3.50 -8.70 15.94
N ARG A 179 -4.24 -9.49 15.20
CA ARG A 179 -5.68 -9.71 15.45
C ARG A 179 -5.95 -11.21 15.56
N THR A 180 -6.82 -11.57 16.47
CA THR A 180 -7.35 -12.93 16.60
C THR A 180 -8.78 -12.94 16.08
N SER A 181 -9.08 -13.91 15.21
CA SER A 181 -10.44 -14.13 14.73
C SER A 181 -10.92 -15.51 15.19
N MET A 182 -12.18 -15.61 15.52
CA MET A 182 -12.82 -16.86 15.90
C MET A 182 -14.13 -17.03 15.10
N ALA A 183 -14.39 -18.24 14.66
CA ALA A 183 -15.67 -18.62 14.08
C ALA A 183 -16.30 -19.74 14.91
N ILE A 184 -17.59 -19.63 15.20
CA ILE A 184 -18.39 -20.67 15.86
C ILE A 184 -19.34 -21.24 14.82
N VAL A 185 -19.22 -22.53 14.56
CA VAL A 185 -20.04 -23.23 13.57
C VAL A 185 -20.83 -24.30 14.27
N SER A 186 -22.15 -24.39 14.00
CA SER A 186 -23.02 -25.46 14.52
C SER A 186 -22.58 -26.80 13.96
N GLY A 187 -22.42 -27.79 14.84
CA GLY A 187 -22.14 -29.18 14.45
C GLY A 187 -23.24 -29.84 13.63
N GLU A 188 -24.48 -29.40 13.79
CA GLU A 188 -25.62 -29.88 12.99
C GLU A 188 -25.52 -29.38 11.55
N TRP A 189 -25.12 -28.10 11.35
CA TRP A 189 -24.95 -27.54 10.02
C TRP A 189 -23.86 -28.27 9.22
N LEU A 190 -22.76 -28.67 9.88
CA LEU A 190 -21.67 -29.41 9.23
C LEU A 190 -22.06 -30.85 8.81
N ARG A 191 -23.14 -31.40 9.35
CA ARG A 191 -23.63 -32.74 9.00
C ARG A 191 -24.66 -32.74 7.86
N THR A 192 -25.17 -31.56 7.51
CA THR A 192 -26.21 -31.38 6.49
C THR A 192 -25.67 -30.84 5.14
N THR A 193 -24.37 -30.60 5.06
CA THR A 193 -23.64 -30.19 3.85
C THR A 193 -22.70 -31.28 3.39
#